data_2d286ef35cbcce4b23f19846252cced0
#
_entry.id   2d286ef35cbcce4b23f19846252cced0
#
_cell.length_a   1.000
_cell.length_b   1.000
_cell.length_c   1.000
_cell.angle_alpha   90.00
_cell.angle_beta   90.00
_cell.angle_gamma   90.00
#
_symmetry.space_group_name_H-M   'P 1'
#
loop_
_entity.id
_entity.type
_entity.pdbx_description
1 polymer ?
#
loop_
_entity_poly.entity_id
_entity_poly.type
_entity_poly.pdbx_seq_one_letter_code
_entity_poly.pdbx_strand_id
1 'polypeptide(L)'
;MPLFVLPFPAFDPVLISVGPFAIRWYALAYILGILLGWMYARAIIRNERYWGGRAPMTLLDFDDFILWVTLGIILGGRLGYVLFYNPAHFAAHPLEVLQVWNGGMSFHGGFTGCVVAVILFARHRGIPILSLGDVTCAVGPIGLLLGRIANFINGELWGRVTDAPWAMVFPGGGPIPRHPSQLYEAALEGVVLLGVLALLMRGGALKRPGFILGAFAICYAIARSICELFREPDAQLGFIWGDLTMGMVLSVPLMLAGIGFIAYAMRHPPLRKM
;
A
#
# COMPACT_ATOMS: atom_id res chain seq x y z
N MET A 1 -10.40 34.99 -3.39
CA MET A 1 -10.35 33.88 -4.35
C MET A 1 -8.93 33.79 -4.87
N PRO A 2 -8.28 32.65 -4.87
CA PRO A 2 -6.96 32.51 -5.47
C PRO A 2 -7.04 32.89 -6.96
N LEU A 3 -6.07 33.66 -7.45
CA LEU A 3 -6.02 34.18 -8.83
C LEU A 3 -5.80 33.04 -9.88
N PHE A 4 -5.40 31.87 -9.44
CA PHE A 4 -5.18 30.71 -10.29
C PHE A 4 -5.62 29.44 -9.55
N VAL A 5 -6.67 28.79 -10.06
CA VAL A 5 -7.09 27.46 -9.65
C VAL A 5 -6.85 26.54 -10.83
N LEU A 6 -6.10 25.46 -10.62
CA LEU A 6 -5.88 24.49 -11.68
C LEU A 6 -7.18 23.72 -11.94
N PRO A 7 -7.65 23.63 -13.18
CA PRO A 7 -8.78 22.78 -13.49
C PRO A 7 -8.42 21.31 -13.23
N PHE A 8 -9.30 20.57 -12.57
CA PHE A 8 -9.15 19.13 -12.47
C PHE A 8 -9.23 18.53 -13.89
N PRO A 9 -8.24 17.75 -14.32
CA PRO A 9 -8.30 17.10 -15.61
C PRO A 9 -9.46 16.11 -15.60
N ALA A 10 -10.49 16.34 -16.42
CA ALA A 10 -11.70 15.53 -16.52
C ALA A 10 -11.37 14.17 -17.17
N PHE A 11 -10.76 13.27 -16.44
CA PHE A 11 -10.55 11.89 -16.89
C PHE A 11 -11.85 11.10 -16.75
N ASP A 12 -12.18 10.31 -17.77
CA ASP A 12 -13.20 9.28 -17.61
C ASP A 12 -12.62 8.16 -16.70
N PRO A 13 -13.24 7.83 -15.57
CA PRO A 13 -12.82 6.70 -14.73
C PRO A 13 -12.82 5.35 -15.46
N VAL A 14 -13.56 5.23 -16.55
CA VAL A 14 -13.59 4.08 -17.43
C VAL A 14 -12.61 4.28 -18.57
N LEU A 15 -11.56 3.46 -18.61
CA LEU A 15 -10.55 3.49 -19.67
C LEU A 15 -11.11 2.99 -21.00
N ILE A 16 -11.79 1.84 -20.99
CA ILE A 16 -12.40 1.21 -22.17
C ILE A 16 -13.67 0.46 -21.72
N SER A 17 -14.73 0.57 -22.51
CA SER A 17 -15.93 -0.25 -22.37
C SER A 17 -16.14 -1.10 -23.63
N VAL A 18 -16.36 -2.43 -23.42
CA VAL A 18 -16.66 -3.37 -24.48
C VAL A 18 -17.95 -4.11 -24.07
N GLY A 19 -19.08 -3.68 -24.63
CA GLY A 19 -20.39 -4.19 -24.21
C GLY A 19 -20.65 -3.92 -22.72
N PRO A 20 -21.01 -4.93 -21.92
CA PRO A 20 -21.27 -4.77 -20.48
C PRO A 20 -19.99 -4.67 -19.64
N PHE A 21 -18.80 -4.90 -20.22
CA PHE A 21 -17.53 -4.90 -19.50
C PHE A 21 -16.84 -3.53 -19.57
N ALA A 22 -16.64 -2.90 -18.42
CA ALA A 22 -15.90 -1.65 -18.28
C ALA A 22 -14.57 -1.89 -17.59
N ILE A 23 -13.46 -1.60 -18.27
CA ILE A 23 -12.12 -1.60 -17.66
C ILE A 23 -11.87 -0.21 -17.11
N ARG A 24 -11.70 -0.15 -15.79
CA ARG A 24 -11.44 1.10 -15.07
C ARG A 24 -9.94 1.29 -14.83
N TRP A 25 -9.50 2.54 -14.76
CA TRP A 25 -8.12 2.89 -14.39
C TRP A 25 -7.64 2.21 -13.10
N TYR A 26 -8.55 2.02 -12.15
CA TYR A 26 -8.28 1.33 -10.89
C TYR A 26 -7.83 -0.12 -11.11
N ALA A 27 -8.55 -0.85 -11.96
CA ALA A 27 -8.19 -2.24 -12.30
C ALA A 27 -6.82 -2.30 -12.99
N LEU A 28 -6.54 -1.36 -13.91
CA LEU A 28 -5.24 -1.26 -14.57
C LEU A 28 -4.12 -0.96 -13.58
N ALA A 29 -4.35 -0.03 -12.64
CA ALA A 29 -3.38 0.31 -11.60
C ALA A 29 -3.02 -0.91 -10.72
N TYR A 30 -4.01 -1.73 -10.35
CA TYR A 30 -3.77 -2.99 -9.62
C TYR A 30 -2.96 -3.99 -10.45
N ILE A 31 -3.34 -4.23 -11.70
CA ILE A 31 -2.63 -5.16 -12.59
C ILE A 31 -1.19 -4.72 -12.81
N LEU A 32 -0.98 -3.44 -13.14
CA LEU A 32 0.36 -2.87 -13.32
C LEU A 32 1.16 -2.88 -12.02
N GLY A 33 0.53 -2.61 -10.88
CA GLY A 33 1.16 -2.67 -9.56
C GLY A 33 1.71 -4.05 -9.23
N ILE A 34 0.91 -5.09 -9.48
CA ILE A 34 1.32 -6.48 -9.29
C ILE A 34 2.44 -6.85 -10.28
N LEU A 35 2.29 -6.52 -11.56
CA LEU A 35 3.27 -6.86 -12.61
C LEU A 35 4.62 -6.16 -12.36
N LEU A 36 4.61 -4.85 -12.14
CA LEU A 36 5.83 -4.08 -11.88
C LEU A 36 6.47 -4.48 -10.54
N GLY A 37 5.66 -4.71 -9.50
CA GLY A 37 6.11 -5.22 -8.21
C GLY A 37 6.78 -6.59 -8.34
N TRP A 38 6.16 -7.51 -9.09
CA TRP A 38 6.73 -8.82 -9.40
C TRP A 38 8.06 -8.72 -10.17
N MET A 39 8.11 -7.91 -11.22
CA MET A 39 9.34 -7.69 -11.99
C MET A 39 10.46 -7.12 -11.11
N TYR A 40 10.14 -6.16 -10.26
CA TYR A 40 11.10 -5.53 -9.36
C TYR A 40 11.58 -6.51 -8.28
N ALA A 41 10.68 -7.30 -7.68
CA ALA A 41 11.06 -8.35 -6.73
C ALA A 41 12.04 -9.36 -7.36
N ARG A 42 11.76 -9.81 -8.58
CA ARG A 42 12.68 -10.71 -9.30
C ARG A 42 14.06 -10.06 -9.53
N ALA A 43 14.11 -8.77 -9.83
CA ALA A 43 15.37 -8.03 -9.94
C ALA A 43 16.12 -7.95 -8.60
N ILE A 44 15.40 -7.72 -7.49
CA ILE A 44 15.97 -7.74 -6.13
C ILE A 44 16.54 -9.12 -5.79
N ILE A 45 15.79 -10.20 -6.03
CA ILE A 45 16.19 -11.57 -5.72
C ILE A 45 17.42 -12.00 -6.53
N ARG A 46 17.49 -11.61 -7.81
CA ARG A 46 18.64 -11.91 -8.69
C ARG A 46 19.92 -11.17 -8.28
N ASN A 47 19.81 -10.07 -7.56
CA ASN A 47 20.97 -9.22 -7.25
C ASN A 47 21.67 -9.68 -5.98
N GLU A 48 22.66 -10.58 -6.15
CA GLU A 48 23.45 -11.15 -5.04
C GLU A 48 24.14 -10.09 -4.17
N ARG A 49 24.45 -8.90 -4.72
CA ARG A 49 25.09 -7.82 -3.95
C ARG A 49 24.19 -7.34 -2.81
N TYR A 50 22.89 -7.33 -3.00
CA TYR A 50 21.93 -6.91 -1.98
C TYR A 50 21.89 -7.85 -0.80
N TRP A 51 22.11 -9.15 -1.05
CA TRP A 51 22.06 -10.23 -0.06
C TRP A 51 23.42 -10.57 0.54
N GLY A 52 24.52 -10.16 -0.13
CA GLY A 52 25.87 -10.56 0.23
C GLY A 52 26.22 -12.01 -0.16
N GLY A 53 25.41 -12.60 -1.04
CA GLY A 53 25.46 -13.95 -1.57
C GLY A 53 24.12 -14.25 -2.26
N ARG A 54 23.72 -15.51 -2.32
CA ARG A 54 22.42 -15.89 -2.87
C ARG A 54 21.28 -15.38 -1.98
N ALA A 55 20.17 -15.00 -2.59
CA ALA A 55 18.94 -14.68 -1.86
C ALA A 55 18.43 -15.94 -1.13
N PRO A 56 17.79 -15.80 0.05
CA PRO A 56 17.24 -16.94 0.80
C PRO A 56 15.94 -17.50 0.20
N MET A 57 15.61 -17.13 -1.01
CA MET A 57 14.46 -17.59 -1.79
C MET A 57 14.83 -17.62 -3.28
N THR A 58 14.16 -18.48 -4.03
CA THR A 58 14.31 -18.57 -5.49
C THR A 58 13.34 -17.65 -6.20
N LEU A 59 13.55 -17.43 -7.50
CA LEU A 59 12.59 -16.69 -8.33
C LEU A 59 11.24 -17.40 -8.40
N LEU A 60 11.27 -18.74 -8.47
CA LEU A 60 10.05 -19.55 -8.51
C LEU A 60 9.26 -19.45 -7.21
N ASP A 61 9.94 -19.39 -6.06
CA ASP A 61 9.26 -19.18 -4.79
C ASP A 61 8.50 -17.86 -4.79
N PHE A 62 9.09 -16.79 -5.34
CA PHE A 62 8.39 -15.51 -5.40
C PHE A 62 7.26 -15.51 -6.45
N ASP A 63 7.43 -16.21 -7.56
CA ASP A 63 6.39 -16.38 -8.57
C ASP A 63 5.16 -17.09 -7.96
N ASP A 64 5.37 -18.16 -7.20
CA ASP A 64 4.31 -18.88 -6.48
C ASP A 64 3.68 -18.01 -5.36
N PHE A 65 4.49 -17.20 -4.69
CA PHE A 65 4.03 -16.31 -3.62
C PHE A 65 3.00 -15.28 -4.10
N ILE A 66 3.08 -14.82 -5.37
CA ILE A 66 2.10 -13.88 -5.93
C ILE A 66 0.66 -14.39 -5.80
N LEU A 67 0.44 -15.68 -6.05
CA LEU A 67 -0.89 -16.27 -5.88
C LEU A 67 -1.33 -16.24 -4.41
N TRP A 68 -0.44 -16.60 -3.50
CA TRP A 68 -0.74 -16.62 -2.06
C TRP A 68 -1.08 -15.24 -1.52
N VAL A 69 -0.27 -14.24 -1.87
CA VAL A 69 -0.50 -12.87 -1.39
C VAL A 69 -1.76 -12.26 -2.00
N THR A 70 -2.03 -12.53 -3.27
CA THR A 70 -3.26 -12.07 -3.94
C THR A 70 -4.50 -12.68 -3.28
N LEU A 71 -4.52 -13.99 -3.05
CA LEU A 71 -5.61 -14.65 -2.35
C LEU A 71 -5.73 -14.16 -0.90
N GLY A 72 -4.61 -13.98 -0.22
CA GLY A 72 -4.58 -13.44 1.14
C GLY A 72 -5.22 -12.06 1.24
N ILE A 73 -4.88 -11.16 0.32
CA ILE A 73 -5.44 -9.80 0.26
C ILE A 73 -6.95 -9.85 -0.03
N ILE A 74 -7.39 -10.63 -1.01
CA ILE A 74 -8.81 -10.73 -1.40
C ILE A 74 -9.63 -11.34 -0.27
N LEU A 75 -9.22 -12.50 0.25
CA LEU A 75 -9.93 -13.20 1.32
C LEU A 75 -9.93 -12.38 2.61
N GLY A 76 -8.77 -11.85 2.99
CA GLY A 76 -8.65 -11.01 4.18
C GLY A 76 -9.47 -9.73 4.07
N GLY A 77 -9.42 -9.05 2.92
CA GLY A 77 -10.21 -7.85 2.66
C GLY A 77 -11.71 -8.10 2.75
N ARG A 78 -12.17 -9.20 2.15
CA ARG A 78 -13.58 -9.59 2.21
C ARG A 78 -14.03 -10.00 3.60
N LEU A 79 -13.29 -10.89 4.25
CA LEU A 79 -13.59 -11.32 5.62
C LEU A 79 -13.58 -10.14 6.60
N GLY A 80 -12.60 -9.25 6.49
CA GLY A 80 -12.54 -8.05 7.31
C GLY A 80 -13.77 -7.14 7.10
N TYR A 81 -14.25 -7.00 5.87
CA TYR A 81 -15.47 -6.25 5.60
C TYR A 81 -16.71 -6.93 6.20
N VAL A 82 -16.88 -8.22 5.97
CA VAL A 82 -17.99 -9.02 6.49
C VAL A 82 -18.07 -8.95 8.01
N LEU A 83 -16.94 -9.11 8.69
CA LEU A 83 -16.91 -9.22 10.16
C LEU A 83 -17.05 -7.87 10.88
N PHE A 84 -16.51 -6.79 10.29
CA PHE A 84 -16.40 -5.51 11.00
C PHE A 84 -17.34 -4.41 10.48
N TYR A 85 -17.78 -4.47 9.22
CA TYR A 85 -18.59 -3.41 8.65
C TYR A 85 -20.08 -3.77 8.54
N ASN A 86 -20.42 -5.01 8.28
CA ASN A 86 -21.82 -5.40 8.09
C ASN A 86 -22.15 -6.83 8.55
N PRO A 87 -21.79 -7.22 9.79
CA PRO A 87 -21.91 -8.62 10.24
C PRO A 87 -23.35 -9.14 10.27
N ALA A 88 -24.31 -8.30 10.66
CA ALA A 88 -25.71 -8.71 10.74
C ALA A 88 -26.31 -9.04 9.37
N HIS A 89 -25.99 -8.25 8.33
CA HIS A 89 -26.42 -8.51 6.96
C HIS A 89 -25.87 -9.85 6.44
N PHE A 90 -24.58 -10.11 6.61
CA PHE A 90 -23.94 -11.33 6.12
C PHE A 90 -24.33 -12.58 6.94
N ALA A 91 -24.73 -12.42 8.20
CA ALA A 91 -25.33 -13.50 8.98
C ALA A 91 -26.69 -13.94 8.40
N ALA A 92 -27.47 -12.98 7.90
CA ALA A 92 -28.75 -13.26 7.24
C ALA A 92 -28.59 -13.75 5.79
N HIS A 93 -27.49 -13.36 5.09
CA HIS A 93 -27.23 -13.67 3.69
C HIS A 93 -25.82 -14.25 3.47
N PRO A 94 -25.53 -15.46 3.99
CA PRO A 94 -24.15 -16.00 4.04
C PRO A 94 -23.54 -16.25 2.65
N LEU A 95 -24.32 -16.50 1.61
CA LEU A 95 -23.81 -16.69 0.25
C LEU A 95 -23.26 -15.39 -0.37
N GLU A 96 -23.70 -14.24 0.09
CA GLU A 96 -23.19 -12.95 -0.39
C GLU A 96 -21.75 -12.67 0.07
N VAL A 97 -21.25 -13.39 1.07
CA VAL A 97 -19.83 -13.34 1.47
C VAL A 97 -18.90 -13.61 0.28
N LEU A 98 -19.28 -14.50 -0.62
CA LEU A 98 -18.49 -14.88 -1.80
C LEU A 98 -18.56 -13.87 -2.94
N GLN A 99 -19.50 -12.92 -2.91
CA GLN A 99 -19.76 -11.98 -3.99
C GLN A 99 -18.82 -10.76 -3.90
N VAL A 100 -17.52 -10.99 -4.09
CA VAL A 100 -16.48 -9.94 -4.03
C VAL A 100 -16.65 -8.86 -5.11
N TRP A 101 -17.33 -9.18 -6.20
CA TRP A 101 -17.64 -8.26 -7.31
C TRP A 101 -18.68 -7.18 -6.97
N ASN A 102 -19.45 -7.36 -5.91
CA ASN A 102 -20.39 -6.36 -5.40
C ASN A 102 -19.71 -5.30 -4.53
N GLY A 103 -18.38 -5.30 -4.42
CA GLY A 103 -17.63 -4.40 -3.56
C GLY A 103 -17.59 -4.87 -2.10
N GLY A 104 -17.28 -3.97 -1.19
CA GLY A 104 -17.18 -4.28 0.25
C GLY A 104 -15.88 -5.00 0.60
N MET A 105 -14.78 -4.25 0.61
CA MET A 105 -13.45 -4.71 0.98
C MET A 105 -12.89 -3.85 2.13
N SER A 106 -12.28 -4.49 3.11
CA SER A 106 -11.60 -3.84 4.22
C SER A 106 -10.11 -3.73 3.95
N PHE A 107 -9.56 -2.51 4.02
CA PHE A 107 -8.11 -2.32 3.91
C PHE A 107 -7.35 -3.09 5.00
N HIS A 108 -7.77 -2.97 6.26
CA HIS A 108 -7.12 -3.68 7.37
C HIS A 108 -7.23 -5.20 7.25
N GLY A 109 -8.35 -5.68 6.74
CA GLY A 109 -8.53 -7.09 6.42
C GLY A 109 -7.56 -7.56 5.33
N GLY A 110 -7.43 -6.80 4.24
CA GLY A 110 -6.49 -7.10 3.16
C GLY A 110 -5.03 -7.07 3.62
N PHE A 111 -4.65 -6.08 4.42
CA PHE A 111 -3.32 -6.00 5.03
C PHE A 111 -3.03 -7.21 5.93
N THR A 112 -3.98 -7.58 6.81
CA THR A 112 -3.85 -8.76 7.67
C THR A 112 -3.71 -10.03 6.82
N GLY A 113 -4.51 -10.17 5.76
CA GLY A 113 -4.42 -11.28 4.83
C GLY A 113 -3.07 -11.36 4.11
N CYS A 114 -2.49 -10.21 3.74
CA CYS A 114 -1.13 -10.14 3.19
C CYS A 114 -0.09 -10.65 4.21
N VAL A 115 -0.15 -10.19 5.45
CA VAL A 115 0.77 -10.63 6.52
C VAL A 115 0.65 -12.14 6.77
N VAL A 116 -0.58 -12.66 6.84
CA VAL A 116 -0.83 -14.09 7.00
C VAL A 116 -0.28 -14.88 5.81
N ALA A 117 -0.47 -14.42 4.58
CA ALA A 117 0.08 -15.06 3.38
C ALA A 117 1.61 -15.11 3.42
N VAL A 118 2.28 -14.00 3.80
CA VAL A 118 3.74 -13.97 3.98
C VAL A 118 4.20 -15.04 4.98
N ILE A 119 3.56 -15.11 6.15
CA ILE A 119 3.94 -16.04 7.21
C ILE A 119 3.72 -17.49 6.79
N LEU A 120 2.54 -17.80 6.24
CA LEU A 120 2.18 -19.16 5.86
C LEU A 120 3.04 -19.66 4.69
N PHE A 121 3.22 -18.83 3.65
CA PHE A 121 4.04 -19.20 2.51
C PHE A 121 5.51 -19.39 2.89
N ALA A 122 6.07 -18.44 3.66
CA ALA A 122 7.46 -18.54 4.12
C ALA A 122 7.70 -19.83 4.92
N ARG A 123 6.76 -20.18 5.84
CA ARG A 123 6.84 -21.46 6.59
C ARG A 123 6.72 -22.68 5.68
N HIS A 124 5.81 -22.65 4.72
CA HIS A 124 5.60 -23.75 3.79
C HIS A 124 6.84 -24.04 2.93
N ARG A 125 7.56 -22.99 2.51
CA ARG A 125 8.76 -23.09 1.66
C ARG A 125 10.08 -23.10 2.42
N GLY A 126 10.05 -22.99 3.76
CA GLY A 126 11.27 -22.90 4.57
C GLY A 126 12.08 -21.60 4.36
N ILE A 127 11.41 -20.52 3.90
CA ILE A 127 12.03 -19.23 3.66
C ILE A 127 12.02 -18.43 4.99
N PRO A 128 13.08 -17.67 5.32
CA PRO A 128 13.02 -16.76 6.46
C PRO A 128 11.90 -15.74 6.28
N ILE A 129 10.93 -15.72 7.22
CA ILE A 129 9.72 -14.87 7.13
C ILE A 129 10.08 -13.40 6.91
N LEU A 130 11.06 -12.89 7.67
CA LEU A 130 11.47 -11.50 7.56
C LEU A 130 12.13 -11.17 6.21
N SER A 131 12.83 -12.12 5.59
CA SER A 131 13.40 -11.91 4.25
C SER A 131 12.32 -11.82 3.17
N LEU A 132 11.28 -12.65 3.24
CA LEU A 132 10.14 -12.53 2.34
C LEU A 132 9.36 -11.24 2.60
N GLY A 133 9.18 -10.87 3.87
CA GLY A 133 8.60 -9.59 4.29
C GLY A 133 9.37 -8.38 3.75
N ASP A 134 10.71 -8.43 3.80
CA ASP A 134 11.58 -7.37 3.26
C ASP A 134 11.35 -7.17 1.75
N VAL A 135 11.30 -8.26 0.96
CA VAL A 135 11.03 -8.15 -0.49
C VAL A 135 9.61 -7.63 -0.74
N THR A 136 8.62 -8.11 0.02
CA THR A 136 7.23 -7.66 -0.09
C THR A 136 7.12 -6.15 0.19
N CYS A 137 7.76 -5.67 1.26
CA CYS A 137 7.79 -4.25 1.60
C CYS A 137 8.59 -3.42 0.60
N ALA A 138 9.67 -3.96 0.02
CA ALA A 138 10.46 -3.26 -0.99
C ALA A 138 9.67 -2.94 -2.27
N VAL A 139 8.70 -3.78 -2.63
CA VAL A 139 7.86 -3.58 -3.82
C VAL A 139 6.52 -2.87 -3.52
N GLY A 140 6.10 -2.84 -2.26
CA GLY A 140 4.85 -2.23 -1.81
C GLY A 140 4.61 -0.80 -2.31
N PRO A 141 5.63 0.09 -2.29
CA PRO A 141 5.48 1.47 -2.76
C PRO A 141 5.02 1.62 -4.21
N ILE A 142 5.29 0.63 -5.07
CA ILE A 142 4.82 0.63 -6.47
C ILE A 142 3.28 0.55 -6.51
N GLY A 143 2.71 -0.33 -5.68
CA GLY A 143 1.26 -0.45 -5.55
C GLY A 143 0.62 0.79 -4.93
N LEU A 144 1.27 1.38 -3.91
CA LEU A 144 0.82 2.63 -3.30
C LEU A 144 0.81 3.77 -4.32
N LEU A 145 1.90 3.97 -5.06
CA LEU A 145 2.01 4.97 -6.11
C LEU A 145 0.86 4.87 -7.12
N LEU A 146 0.68 3.69 -7.71
CA LEU A 146 -0.32 3.48 -8.76
C LEU A 146 -1.75 3.58 -8.22
N GLY A 147 -2.00 3.10 -7.00
CA GLY A 147 -3.28 3.25 -6.32
C GLY A 147 -3.64 4.72 -6.08
N ARG A 148 -2.68 5.56 -5.65
CA ARG A 148 -2.90 6.99 -5.43
C ARG A 148 -3.13 7.76 -6.74
N ILE A 149 -2.42 7.39 -7.81
CA ILE A 149 -2.69 7.93 -9.15
C ILE A 149 -4.11 7.56 -9.61
N ALA A 150 -4.55 6.32 -9.36
CA ALA A 150 -5.91 5.91 -9.69
C ALA A 150 -6.97 6.67 -8.86
N ASN A 151 -6.72 6.93 -7.57
CA ASN A 151 -7.60 7.79 -6.75
C ASN A 151 -7.69 9.20 -7.34
N PHE A 152 -6.56 9.77 -7.80
CA PHE A 152 -6.55 11.08 -8.45
C PHE A 152 -7.37 11.06 -9.74
N ILE A 153 -7.18 10.08 -10.63
CA ILE A 153 -7.94 9.94 -11.88
C ILE A 153 -9.45 9.82 -11.60
N ASN A 154 -9.83 9.09 -10.54
CA ASN A 154 -11.24 8.96 -10.13
C ASN A 154 -11.79 10.23 -9.45
N GLY A 155 -10.96 11.22 -9.12
CA GLY A 155 -11.37 12.44 -8.43
C GLY A 155 -11.86 12.20 -7.00
N GLU A 156 -11.33 11.20 -6.31
CA GLU A 156 -11.71 10.80 -4.96
C GLU A 156 -10.56 10.99 -3.95
N LEU A 157 -10.87 11.00 -2.64
CA LEU A 157 -9.89 11.13 -1.55
C LEU A 157 -9.05 12.41 -1.64
N TRP A 158 -9.67 13.51 -2.05
CA TRP A 158 -9.06 14.83 -2.10
C TRP A 158 -8.68 15.38 -0.73
N GLY A 159 -7.89 16.44 -0.74
CA GLY A 159 -7.43 17.11 0.46
C GLY A 159 -8.37 18.19 1.00
N ARG A 160 -7.91 18.85 2.07
CA ARG A 160 -8.58 19.98 2.71
C ARG A 160 -8.66 21.17 1.76
N VAL A 161 -9.57 22.08 2.06
CA VAL A 161 -9.68 23.37 1.38
C VAL A 161 -8.37 24.14 1.50
N THR A 162 -7.94 24.76 0.39
CA THR A 162 -6.70 25.52 0.35
C THR A 162 -6.75 26.63 -0.69
N ASP A 163 -5.94 27.64 -0.51
CA ASP A 163 -5.67 28.73 -1.45
C ASP A 163 -4.30 28.59 -2.16
N ALA A 164 -3.64 27.45 -2.01
CA ALA A 164 -2.38 27.16 -2.68
C ALA A 164 -2.50 27.33 -4.21
N PRO A 165 -1.45 27.82 -4.89
CA PRO A 165 -1.52 28.09 -6.34
C PRO A 165 -1.74 26.84 -7.22
N TRP A 166 -1.58 25.65 -6.67
CA TRP A 166 -1.85 24.36 -7.32
C TRP A 166 -3.12 23.68 -6.81
N ALA A 167 -3.98 24.42 -6.07
CA ALA A 167 -5.26 23.88 -5.63
C ALA A 167 -6.15 23.49 -6.82
N MET A 168 -6.96 22.46 -6.66
CA MET A 168 -7.87 21.94 -7.69
C MET A 168 -9.30 21.86 -7.18
N VAL A 169 -10.26 22.05 -8.07
CA VAL A 169 -11.69 21.82 -7.81
C VAL A 169 -12.04 20.42 -8.28
N PHE A 170 -12.28 19.51 -7.35
CA PHE A 170 -12.60 18.11 -7.64
C PHE A 170 -14.12 17.93 -7.88
N PRO A 171 -14.52 17.09 -8.86
CA PRO A 171 -15.94 16.92 -9.24
C PRO A 171 -16.86 16.52 -8.07
N GLY A 172 -16.35 15.68 -7.14
CA GLY A 172 -17.09 15.27 -5.93
C GLY A 172 -16.83 16.13 -4.69
N GLY A 173 -15.88 17.10 -4.76
CA GLY A 173 -15.39 17.91 -3.63
C GLY A 173 -16.12 19.24 -3.42
N GLY A 174 -17.15 19.52 -4.25
CA GLY A 174 -17.82 20.84 -4.28
C GLY A 174 -17.03 21.92 -5.04
N PRO A 175 -17.49 23.18 -5.06
CA PRO A 175 -16.92 24.24 -5.88
C PRO A 175 -15.67 24.91 -5.25
N ILE A 176 -15.17 24.41 -4.13
CA ILE A 176 -14.08 25.02 -3.37
C ILE A 176 -12.76 24.32 -3.72
N PRO A 177 -11.68 25.10 -3.97
CA PRO A 177 -10.36 24.54 -4.25
C PRO A 177 -9.80 23.74 -3.08
N ARG A 178 -9.17 22.58 -3.38
CA ARG A 178 -8.64 21.64 -2.41
C ARG A 178 -7.23 21.19 -2.77
N HIS A 179 -6.48 20.69 -1.79
CA HIS A 179 -5.19 20.04 -2.02
C HIS A 179 -5.39 18.75 -2.86
N PRO A 180 -4.58 18.51 -3.91
CA PRO A 180 -4.51 17.21 -4.57
C PRO A 180 -3.73 16.21 -3.73
N SER A 181 -4.26 15.86 -2.55
CA SER A 181 -3.57 15.02 -1.55
C SER A 181 -3.18 13.66 -2.08
N GLN A 182 -3.92 13.11 -3.04
CA GLN A 182 -3.58 11.87 -3.72
C GLN A 182 -2.19 11.94 -4.38
N LEU A 183 -1.83 13.09 -4.97
CA LEU A 183 -0.51 13.29 -5.58
C LEU A 183 0.59 13.44 -4.54
N TYR A 184 0.29 14.02 -3.37
CA TYR A 184 1.25 14.06 -2.26
C TYR A 184 1.52 12.67 -1.71
N GLU A 185 0.46 11.87 -1.54
CA GLU A 185 0.54 10.47 -1.13
C GLU A 185 1.31 9.64 -2.18
N ALA A 186 1.04 9.83 -3.48
CA ALA A 186 1.78 9.18 -4.56
C ALA A 186 3.29 9.52 -4.52
N ALA A 187 3.62 10.80 -4.27
CA ALA A 187 5.00 11.25 -4.18
C ALA A 187 5.71 10.69 -2.94
N LEU A 188 5.12 10.82 -1.75
CA LEU A 188 5.77 10.46 -0.49
C LEU A 188 5.69 8.96 -0.18
N GLU A 189 4.47 8.37 -0.24
CA GLU A 189 4.24 6.95 0.05
C GLU A 189 4.66 6.04 -1.11
N GLY A 190 4.73 6.58 -2.35
CA GLY A 190 5.17 5.89 -3.55
C GLY A 190 6.62 6.17 -3.90
N VAL A 191 6.89 7.31 -4.56
CA VAL A 191 8.21 7.58 -5.19
C VAL A 191 9.32 7.72 -4.16
N VAL A 192 9.14 8.57 -3.13
CA VAL A 192 10.17 8.83 -2.11
C VAL A 192 10.45 7.55 -1.33
N LEU A 193 9.40 6.87 -0.87
CA LEU A 193 9.53 5.61 -0.13
C LEU A 193 10.27 4.55 -0.96
N LEU A 194 9.90 4.36 -2.24
CA LEU A 194 10.59 3.44 -3.14
C LEU A 194 12.08 3.79 -3.27
N GLY A 195 12.38 5.07 -3.45
CA GLY A 195 13.76 5.57 -3.56
C GLY A 195 14.58 5.31 -2.31
N VAL A 196 14.03 5.60 -1.13
CA VAL A 196 14.70 5.34 0.16
C VAL A 196 15.00 3.85 0.34
N LEU A 197 14.00 2.97 0.10
CA LEU A 197 14.20 1.52 0.23
C LEU A 197 15.22 1.01 -0.79
N ALA A 198 15.21 1.51 -2.03
CA ALA A 198 16.20 1.15 -3.04
C ALA A 198 17.63 1.56 -2.63
N LEU A 199 17.80 2.74 -2.04
CA LEU A 199 19.09 3.19 -1.51
C LEU A 199 19.58 2.32 -0.34
N LEU A 200 18.70 1.98 0.59
CA LEU A 200 19.01 1.09 1.71
C LEU A 200 19.42 -0.32 1.22
N MET A 201 18.71 -0.86 0.22
CA MET A 201 19.07 -2.15 -0.38
C MET A 201 20.45 -2.09 -1.06
N ARG A 202 20.77 -1.00 -1.77
CA ARG A 202 22.12 -0.77 -2.33
C ARG A 202 23.20 -0.73 -1.24
N GLY A 203 22.86 -0.21 -0.06
CA GLY A 203 23.69 -0.24 1.14
C GLY A 203 23.79 -1.62 1.81
N GLY A 204 23.09 -2.64 1.29
CA GLY A 204 23.14 -4.01 1.81
C GLY A 204 22.18 -4.27 2.98
N ALA A 205 21.11 -3.51 3.11
CA ALA A 205 20.11 -3.67 4.18
C ALA A 205 19.44 -5.06 4.16
N LEU A 206 19.26 -5.67 2.98
CA LEU A 206 18.69 -7.02 2.84
C LEU A 206 19.56 -8.13 3.46
N LYS A 207 20.83 -7.86 3.75
CA LYS A 207 21.68 -8.79 4.51
C LYS A 207 21.19 -9.01 5.93
N ARG A 208 20.33 -8.12 6.44
CA ARG A 208 19.75 -8.15 7.79
C ARG A 208 18.25 -8.30 7.70
N PRO A 209 17.70 -9.53 7.78
CA PRO A 209 16.26 -9.78 7.65
C PRO A 209 15.42 -8.94 8.61
N GLY A 210 14.39 -8.30 8.09
CA GLY A 210 13.51 -7.38 8.81
C GLY A 210 13.93 -5.91 8.74
N PHE A 211 15.11 -5.59 8.18
CA PHE A 211 15.56 -4.20 8.10
C PHE A 211 14.73 -3.37 7.11
N ILE A 212 14.50 -3.88 5.90
CA ILE A 212 13.70 -3.20 4.87
C ILE A 212 12.22 -3.10 5.28
N LEU A 213 11.68 -4.15 5.91
CA LEU A 213 10.34 -4.13 6.49
C LEU A 213 10.21 -3.03 7.55
N GLY A 214 11.18 -2.95 8.46
CA GLY A 214 11.20 -1.91 9.49
C GLY A 214 11.36 -0.51 8.90
N ALA A 215 12.24 -0.33 7.91
CA ALA A 215 12.42 0.95 7.22
C ALA A 215 11.16 1.37 6.46
N PHE A 216 10.49 0.43 5.77
CA PHE A 216 9.19 0.68 5.13
C PHE A 216 8.17 1.19 6.15
N ALA A 217 8.01 0.50 7.28
CA ALA A 217 7.03 0.86 8.31
C ALA A 217 7.28 2.27 8.87
N ILE A 218 8.53 2.63 9.16
CA ILE A 218 8.89 3.96 9.67
C ILE A 218 8.67 5.03 8.60
N CYS A 219 9.22 4.85 7.41
CA CYS A 219 9.12 5.85 6.35
C CYS A 219 7.67 6.05 5.89
N TYR A 220 6.90 4.98 5.78
CA TYR A 220 5.48 5.05 5.46
C TYR A 220 4.70 5.79 6.56
N ALA A 221 4.93 5.47 7.83
CA ALA A 221 4.27 6.14 8.96
C ALA A 221 4.56 7.65 8.97
N ILE A 222 5.79 8.06 8.68
CA ILE A 222 6.17 9.46 8.54
C ILE A 222 5.46 10.11 7.34
N ALA A 223 5.57 9.49 6.15
CA ALA A 223 4.92 9.97 4.93
C ALA A 223 3.41 10.12 5.11
N ARG A 224 2.78 9.10 5.68
CA ARG A 224 1.35 9.11 5.98
C ARG A 224 0.97 10.23 6.94
N SER A 225 1.71 10.42 8.02
CA SER A 225 1.44 11.50 8.98
C SER A 225 1.59 12.89 8.35
N ILE A 226 2.54 13.08 7.43
CA ILE A 226 2.69 14.32 6.67
C ILE A 226 1.50 14.52 5.73
N CYS A 227 1.09 13.48 4.98
CA CYS A 227 -0.03 13.58 4.05
C CYS A 227 -1.36 13.87 4.76
N GLU A 228 -1.56 13.36 5.97
CA GLU A 228 -2.76 13.61 6.79
C GLU A 228 -2.95 15.10 7.17
N LEU A 229 -1.90 15.89 7.16
CA LEU A 229 -2.00 17.35 7.36
C LEU A 229 -2.76 18.04 6.22
N PHE A 230 -2.74 17.48 5.03
CA PHE A 230 -3.33 18.02 3.81
C PHE A 230 -4.59 17.28 3.36
N ARG A 231 -4.78 16.04 3.82
CA ARG A 231 -5.90 15.21 3.46
C ARG A 231 -7.17 15.64 4.21
N GLU A 232 -8.32 15.57 3.54
CA GLU A 232 -9.62 15.68 4.21
C GLU A 232 -9.83 14.45 5.09
N PRO A 233 -10.15 14.60 6.39
CA PRO A 233 -10.47 13.48 7.25
C PRO A 233 -11.65 12.68 6.72
N ASP A 234 -11.64 11.36 6.95
CA ASP A 234 -12.74 10.50 6.52
C ASP A 234 -14.05 10.95 7.19
N ALA A 235 -15.09 11.18 6.40
CA ALA A 235 -16.37 11.75 6.87
C ALA A 235 -17.01 10.97 8.01
N GLN A 236 -16.72 9.66 8.14
CA GLN A 236 -17.27 8.78 9.18
C GLN A 236 -16.54 8.92 10.53
N LEU A 237 -15.28 9.31 10.54
CA LEU A 237 -14.42 9.32 11.73
C LEU A 237 -14.03 10.74 12.16
N GLY A 238 -13.90 11.67 11.21
CA GLY A 238 -13.47 13.03 11.47
C GLY A 238 -12.10 13.09 12.16
N PHE A 239 -11.94 14.05 13.05
CA PHE A 239 -10.82 14.14 13.98
C PHE A 239 -11.13 13.32 15.23
N ILE A 240 -10.18 12.51 15.69
CA ILE A 240 -10.37 11.62 16.84
C ILE A 240 -10.05 12.35 18.13
N TRP A 241 -8.97 13.11 18.15
CA TRP A 241 -8.50 13.85 19.32
C TRP A 241 -7.79 15.14 18.88
N GLY A 242 -8.41 16.29 19.10
CA GLY A 242 -7.91 17.56 18.59
C GLY A 242 -7.82 17.54 17.07
N ASP A 243 -6.62 17.78 16.52
CA ASP A 243 -6.35 17.75 15.09
C ASP A 243 -5.83 16.38 14.57
N LEU A 244 -5.86 15.34 15.42
CA LEU A 244 -5.36 14.02 15.06
C LEU A 244 -6.41 13.23 14.26
N THR A 245 -5.96 12.70 13.12
CA THR A 245 -6.75 11.80 12.28
C THR A 245 -6.47 10.33 12.63
N MET A 246 -7.35 9.42 12.22
CA MET A 246 -7.12 7.97 12.38
C MET A 246 -5.81 7.51 11.69
N GLY A 247 -5.48 8.11 10.53
CA GLY A 247 -4.24 7.80 9.82
C GLY A 247 -2.99 8.12 10.66
N MET A 248 -2.98 9.25 11.38
CA MET A 248 -1.89 9.61 12.28
C MET A 248 -1.82 8.65 13.49
N VAL A 249 -2.96 8.35 14.12
CA VAL A 249 -3.03 7.45 15.28
C VAL A 249 -2.51 6.05 14.92
N LEU A 250 -2.90 5.50 13.77
CA LEU A 250 -2.43 4.19 13.31
C LEU A 250 -0.97 4.20 12.84
N SER A 251 -0.42 5.36 12.49
CA SER A 251 0.98 5.50 12.11
C SER A 251 1.92 5.32 13.31
N VAL A 252 1.47 5.63 14.54
CA VAL A 252 2.29 5.47 15.75
C VAL A 252 2.67 4.00 16.01
N PRO A 253 1.72 3.06 16.17
CA PRO A 253 2.08 1.66 16.38
C PRO A 253 2.86 1.07 15.21
N LEU A 254 2.59 1.49 13.97
CA LEU A 254 3.36 1.07 12.80
C LEU A 254 4.82 1.52 12.89
N MET A 255 5.06 2.77 13.29
CA MET A 255 6.40 3.32 13.50
C MET A 255 7.14 2.55 14.60
N LEU A 256 6.48 2.30 15.75
CA LEU A 256 7.06 1.52 16.84
C LEU A 256 7.42 0.09 16.42
N ALA A 257 6.55 -0.57 15.65
CA ALA A 257 6.84 -1.87 15.07
C ALA A 257 8.06 -1.81 14.14
N GLY A 258 8.14 -0.77 13.29
CA GLY A 258 9.28 -0.53 12.40
C GLY A 258 10.61 -0.37 13.16
N ILE A 259 10.61 0.42 14.24
CA ILE A 259 11.78 0.57 15.13
C ILE A 259 12.16 -0.79 15.73
N GLY A 260 11.17 -1.58 16.18
CA GLY A 260 11.38 -2.91 16.70
C GLY A 260 12.04 -3.86 15.69
N PHE A 261 11.57 -3.87 14.43
CA PHE A 261 12.17 -4.67 13.37
C PHE A 261 13.60 -4.25 13.03
N ILE A 262 13.89 -2.96 12.96
CA ILE A 262 15.28 -2.47 12.76
C ILE A 262 16.16 -2.86 13.93
N ALA A 263 15.69 -2.66 15.16
CA ALA A 263 16.45 -3.04 16.36
C ALA A 263 16.72 -4.56 16.38
N TYR A 264 15.74 -5.37 16.01
CA TYR A 264 15.90 -6.80 15.83
C TYR A 264 16.97 -7.13 14.79
N ALA A 265 16.84 -6.57 13.58
CA ALA A 265 17.75 -6.79 12.46
C ALA A 265 19.20 -6.37 12.79
N MET A 266 19.38 -5.32 13.59
CA MET A 266 20.72 -4.85 14.02
C MET A 266 21.34 -5.72 15.09
N ARG A 267 20.55 -6.37 15.96
CA ARG A 267 21.04 -7.24 17.02
C ARG A 267 21.36 -8.66 16.56
N HIS A 268 20.82 -9.08 15.41
CA HIS A 268 21.04 -10.42 14.86
C HIS A 268 22.12 -10.39 13.79
N PRO A 269 22.91 -11.48 13.66
CA PRO A 269 23.95 -11.54 12.65
C PRO A 269 23.33 -11.47 11.24
N PRO A 270 24.05 -10.86 10.27
CA PRO A 270 23.61 -10.86 8.88
C PRO A 270 23.51 -12.29 8.33
N LEU A 271 22.74 -12.45 7.24
CA LEU A 271 22.69 -13.72 6.51
C LEU A 271 24.10 -14.21 6.23
N ARG A 272 24.39 -15.47 6.58
CA ARG A 272 25.66 -16.09 6.21
C ARG A 272 25.74 -16.22 4.70
N LYS A 273 26.94 -16.01 4.13
CA LYS A 273 27.18 -16.31 2.71
C LYS A 273 26.85 -17.78 2.48
N MET A 274 25.79 -18.05 1.73
CA MET A 274 25.50 -19.39 1.20
C MET A 274 26.20 -19.55 -0.14
#